data_272740a6fa691a6ea393855e85acdde3
#
_entry.id   272740a6fa691a6ea393855e85acdde3
#
_cell.length_a   1.000
_cell.length_b   1.000
_cell.length_c   1.000
_cell.angle_alpha   90.00
_cell.angle_beta   90.00
_cell.angle_gamma   90.00
#
_symmetry.space_group_name_H-M   'P 1'
#
loop_
_entity.id
_entity.type
_entity.pdbx_description
1 polymer ?
#
loop_
_entity_poly.entity_id
_entity_poly.type
_entity_poly.pdbx_seq_one_letter_code
_entity_poly.pdbx_strand_id
1 'polypeptide(L)'
;AGLTHGGFYAHFPSRDALLAAAIGRLFDKAIDGVGRTEAKYGVEEGFQRYVDFYLSPRHRDDMTIGCPIPSLAGEARRPADEVRLAFDAGLDRLAARLGKLMPKGGKKAATALLGEMAGTLAVSRAMADAKQSNDLLAAKRKSVLANA
;
A
#
# COMPACT_ATOMS: atom_id res chain seq x y z
N ALA A 1 -18.08 -16.33 3.93
CA ALA A 1 -19.02 -15.64 3.03
C ALA A 1 -20.21 -16.50 2.60
N GLY A 2 -20.36 -17.76 3.07
CA GLY A 2 -21.53 -18.61 2.77
C GLY A 2 -21.77 -18.96 1.30
N LEU A 3 -20.80 -18.70 0.43
CA LEU A 3 -20.90 -19.00 -0.99
C LEU A 3 -20.56 -20.48 -1.22
N THR A 4 -21.41 -21.18 -2.01
CA THR A 4 -21.12 -22.53 -2.46
C THR A 4 -20.03 -22.52 -3.54
N HIS A 5 -19.35 -23.67 -3.74
CA HIS A 5 -18.33 -23.83 -4.79
C HIS A 5 -18.84 -23.42 -6.19
N GLY A 6 -20.11 -23.71 -6.50
CA GLY A 6 -20.75 -23.30 -7.77
C GLY A 6 -21.00 -21.80 -7.87
N GLY A 7 -21.34 -21.12 -6.75
CA GLY A 7 -21.52 -19.67 -6.72
C GLY A 7 -20.22 -18.88 -6.94
N PHE A 8 -19.07 -19.46 -6.59
CA PHE A 8 -17.76 -18.87 -6.87
C PHE A 8 -17.49 -18.77 -8.38
N TYR A 9 -17.64 -19.87 -9.11
CA TYR A 9 -17.37 -19.91 -10.56
C TYR A 9 -18.38 -19.16 -11.42
N ALA A 10 -19.56 -18.80 -10.86
CA ALA A 10 -20.50 -17.90 -11.55
C ALA A 10 -19.97 -16.45 -11.65
N HIS A 11 -19.05 -16.06 -10.77
CA HIS A 11 -18.52 -14.69 -10.71
C HIS A 11 -17.06 -14.56 -11.16
N PHE A 12 -16.25 -15.62 -10.99
CA PHE A 12 -14.83 -15.59 -11.33
C PHE A 12 -14.42 -16.87 -12.06
N PRO A 13 -13.78 -16.76 -13.25
CA PRO A 13 -13.40 -17.93 -14.05
C PRO A 13 -12.29 -18.77 -13.38
N SER A 14 -11.54 -18.17 -12.45
CA SER A 14 -10.46 -18.85 -11.72
C SER A 14 -10.23 -18.21 -10.34
N ARG A 15 -9.47 -18.90 -9.48
CA ARG A 15 -8.98 -18.33 -8.21
C ARG A 15 -8.06 -17.12 -8.46
N ASP A 16 -7.25 -17.19 -9.52
CA ASP A 16 -6.31 -16.12 -9.85
C ASP A 16 -7.06 -14.85 -10.34
N ALA A 17 -8.14 -15.03 -11.11
CA ALA A 17 -9.02 -13.93 -11.50
C ALA A 17 -9.67 -13.23 -10.28
N LEU A 18 -10.12 -13.99 -9.28
CA LEU A 18 -10.60 -13.40 -8.02
C LEU A 18 -9.48 -12.65 -7.30
N LEU A 19 -8.28 -13.24 -7.21
CA LEU A 19 -7.15 -12.62 -6.53
C LEU A 19 -6.72 -11.33 -7.24
N ALA A 20 -6.63 -11.35 -8.57
CA ALA A 20 -6.34 -10.16 -9.39
C ALA A 20 -7.37 -9.04 -9.17
N ALA A 21 -8.66 -9.37 -9.17
CA ALA A 21 -9.73 -8.41 -8.89
C ALA A 21 -9.65 -7.84 -7.47
N ALA A 22 -9.35 -8.68 -6.47
CA ALA A 22 -9.17 -8.25 -5.09
C ALA A 22 -7.98 -7.30 -4.94
N ILE A 23 -6.85 -7.61 -5.58
CA ILE A 23 -5.65 -6.74 -5.62
C ILE A 23 -6.01 -5.39 -6.23
N GLY A 24 -6.69 -5.37 -7.37
CA GLY A 24 -7.14 -4.14 -8.01
C GLY A 24 -7.96 -3.26 -7.06
N ARG A 25 -8.95 -3.83 -6.36
CA ARG A 25 -9.78 -3.10 -5.38
C ARG A 25 -8.99 -2.57 -4.18
N LEU A 26 -7.99 -3.31 -3.71
CA LEU A 26 -7.15 -2.83 -2.60
C LEU A 26 -6.30 -1.62 -3.03
N PHE A 27 -5.75 -1.64 -4.24
CA PHE A 27 -5.05 -0.48 -4.79
C PHE A 27 -5.98 0.70 -5.03
N ASP A 28 -7.19 0.49 -5.55
CA ASP A 28 -8.19 1.56 -5.72
C ASP A 28 -8.47 2.25 -4.39
N LYS A 29 -8.72 1.48 -3.32
CA LYS A 29 -8.93 2.01 -1.98
C LYS A 29 -7.73 2.83 -1.47
N ALA A 30 -6.50 2.38 -1.74
CA ALA A 30 -5.29 3.10 -1.36
C ALA A 30 -5.15 4.42 -2.15
N ILE A 31 -5.40 4.39 -3.45
CA ILE A 31 -5.38 5.57 -4.34
C ILE A 31 -6.41 6.60 -3.90
N ASP A 32 -7.63 6.16 -3.61
CA ASP A 32 -8.70 7.02 -3.07
C ASP A 32 -8.29 7.65 -1.73
N GLY A 33 -7.56 6.90 -0.89
CA GLY A 33 -6.99 7.40 0.36
C GLY A 33 -6.05 8.57 0.13
N VAL A 34 -5.12 8.44 -0.81
CA VAL A 34 -4.22 9.54 -1.23
C VAL A 34 -5.03 10.72 -1.76
N GLY A 35 -6.04 10.47 -2.59
CA GLY A 35 -6.90 11.52 -3.15
C GLY A 35 -7.68 12.29 -2.09
N ARG A 36 -8.25 11.61 -1.11
CA ARG A 36 -8.95 12.26 0.03
C ARG A 36 -8.00 13.10 0.87
N THR A 37 -6.77 12.64 1.07
CA THR A 37 -5.75 13.38 1.83
C THR A 37 -5.36 14.65 1.10
N GLU A 38 -5.11 14.58 -0.21
CA GLU A 38 -4.83 15.75 -1.04
C GLU A 38 -5.99 16.75 -1.06
N ALA A 39 -7.22 16.28 -1.25
CA ALA A 39 -8.39 17.14 -1.28
C ALA A 39 -8.62 17.89 0.04
N LYS A 40 -8.26 17.28 1.17
CA LYS A 40 -8.45 17.86 2.50
C LYS A 40 -7.33 18.81 2.91
N TYR A 41 -6.08 18.51 2.56
CA TYR A 41 -4.90 19.19 3.11
C TYR A 41 -4.03 19.89 2.05
N GLY A 42 -4.38 19.75 0.76
CA GLY A 42 -3.52 20.22 -0.33
C GLY A 42 -2.34 19.28 -0.61
N VAL A 43 -1.44 19.70 -1.51
CA VAL A 43 -0.34 18.86 -1.98
C VAL A 43 0.72 18.67 -0.90
N GLU A 44 1.27 19.77 -0.35
CA GLU A 44 2.42 19.74 0.56
C GLU A 44 2.06 19.08 1.91
N GLU A 45 1.03 19.57 2.58
CA GLU A 45 0.57 18.96 3.84
C GLU A 45 0.02 17.56 3.60
N GLY A 46 -0.62 17.32 2.45
CA GLY A 46 -1.13 16.00 2.05
C GLY A 46 -0.04 14.94 1.97
N PHE A 47 1.13 15.27 1.44
CA PHE A 47 2.27 14.35 1.46
C PHE A 47 2.71 14.00 2.87
N GLN A 48 2.90 15.00 3.72
CA GLN A 48 3.27 14.79 5.12
C GLN A 48 2.25 13.91 5.85
N ARG A 49 0.95 14.21 5.71
CA ARG A 49 -0.15 13.43 6.32
C ARG A 49 -0.18 11.99 5.83
N TYR A 50 0.09 11.76 4.54
CA TYR A 50 0.18 10.41 4.00
C TYR A 50 1.32 9.62 4.63
N VAL A 51 2.52 10.21 4.72
CA VAL A 51 3.69 9.57 5.36
C VAL A 51 3.44 9.31 6.85
N ASP A 52 2.88 10.28 7.56
CA ASP A 52 2.53 10.17 8.99
C ASP A 52 1.55 9.01 9.24
N PHE A 53 0.51 8.89 8.40
CA PHE A 53 -0.43 7.79 8.47
C PHE A 53 0.23 6.46 8.11
N TYR A 54 0.96 6.41 6.99
CA TYR A 54 1.53 5.16 6.48
C TYR A 54 2.52 4.53 7.47
N LEU A 55 3.37 5.34 8.09
CA LEU A 55 4.39 4.94 9.08
C LEU A 55 3.89 5.14 10.52
N SER A 56 2.65 4.77 10.79
CA SER A 56 2.05 4.85 12.13
C SER A 56 1.76 3.47 12.74
N PRO A 57 1.76 3.36 14.07
CA PRO A 57 1.28 2.15 14.76
C PRO A 57 -0.15 1.77 14.35
N ARG A 58 -1.04 2.75 14.13
CA ARG A 58 -2.40 2.49 13.67
C ARG A 58 -2.43 1.74 12.34
N HIS A 59 -1.62 2.14 11.35
CA HIS A 59 -1.57 1.48 10.05
C HIS A 59 -0.87 0.11 10.15
N ARG A 60 0.10 -0.04 11.08
CA ARG A 60 0.72 -1.33 11.36
C ARG A 60 -0.29 -2.34 11.89
N ASP A 61 -1.12 -1.94 12.86
CA ASP A 61 -1.95 -2.85 13.63
C ASP A 61 -3.33 -3.10 13.02
N ASP A 62 -3.89 -2.12 12.29
CA ASP A 62 -5.19 -2.24 11.64
C ASP A 62 -5.07 -2.77 10.20
N MET A 63 -5.26 -4.08 10.04
CA MET A 63 -5.20 -4.75 8.74
C MET A 63 -6.33 -4.35 7.78
N THR A 64 -7.40 -3.69 8.27
CA THR A 64 -8.55 -3.30 7.44
C THR A 64 -8.29 -2.05 6.62
N ILE A 65 -7.31 -1.24 7.03
CA ILE A 65 -6.90 0.01 6.36
C ILE A 65 -5.54 -0.10 5.67
N GLY A 66 -4.98 -1.32 5.62
CA GLY A 66 -3.61 -1.57 5.18
C GLY A 66 -3.38 -1.32 3.68
N CYS A 67 -2.15 -0.91 3.37
CA CYS A 67 -1.66 -0.86 1.99
C CYS A 67 -1.48 -2.29 1.45
N PRO A 68 -1.87 -2.57 0.19
CA PRO A 68 -1.70 -3.89 -0.41
C PRO A 68 -0.24 -4.33 -0.57
N ILE A 69 0.70 -3.38 -0.70
CA ILE A 69 2.10 -3.70 -1.02
C ILE A 69 2.74 -4.62 0.02
N PRO A 70 2.80 -4.29 1.33
CA PRO A 70 3.47 -5.13 2.31
C PRO A 70 2.76 -6.47 2.55
N SER A 71 1.47 -6.55 2.23
CA SER A 71 0.68 -7.77 2.45
C SER A 71 0.72 -8.73 1.26
N LEU A 72 0.89 -8.23 0.04
CA LEU A 72 0.69 -9.00 -1.19
C LEU A 72 1.96 -9.14 -2.04
N ALA A 73 3.01 -8.32 -1.82
CA ALA A 73 4.22 -8.39 -2.64
C ALA A 73 4.88 -9.78 -2.63
N GLY A 74 4.89 -10.45 -1.48
CA GLY A 74 5.37 -11.83 -1.33
C GLY A 74 4.51 -12.86 -2.04
N GLU A 75 3.20 -12.69 -1.97
CA GLU A 75 2.22 -13.58 -2.61
C GLU A 75 2.19 -13.39 -4.13
N ALA A 76 2.30 -12.15 -4.62
CA ALA A 76 2.31 -11.82 -6.05
C ALA A 76 3.50 -12.44 -6.81
N ARG A 77 4.52 -12.97 -6.14
CA ARG A 77 5.66 -13.66 -6.77
C ARG A 77 5.32 -15.07 -7.26
N ARG A 78 4.33 -15.72 -6.67
CA ARG A 78 3.99 -17.15 -6.92
C ARG A 78 2.86 -17.40 -7.92
N PRO A 79 1.90 -16.48 -8.11
CA PRO A 79 0.73 -16.70 -8.95
C PRO A 79 0.99 -16.50 -10.44
N ALA A 80 -0.06 -16.82 -11.23
CA ALA A 80 -0.15 -16.59 -12.66
C ALA A 80 0.15 -15.12 -13.03
N ASP A 81 0.52 -14.89 -14.27
CA ASP A 81 0.84 -13.56 -14.80
C ASP A 81 -0.29 -12.56 -14.59
N GLU A 82 -1.54 -13.00 -14.60
CA GLU A 82 -2.71 -12.17 -14.32
C GLU A 82 -2.65 -11.45 -12.96
N VAL A 83 -2.22 -12.15 -11.91
CA VAL A 83 -2.08 -11.60 -10.55
C VAL A 83 -0.92 -10.60 -10.47
N ARG A 84 0.20 -10.94 -11.12
CA ARG A 84 1.37 -10.05 -11.20
C ARG A 84 1.04 -8.77 -11.96
N LEU A 85 0.36 -8.88 -13.09
CA LEU A 85 -0.07 -7.73 -13.90
C LEU A 85 -1.05 -6.83 -13.14
N ALA A 86 -1.97 -7.41 -12.37
CA ALA A 86 -2.88 -6.64 -11.51
C ALA A 86 -2.12 -5.87 -10.41
N PHE A 87 -1.09 -6.49 -9.81
CA PHE A 87 -0.24 -5.85 -8.82
C PHE A 87 0.58 -4.72 -9.45
N ASP A 88 1.23 -4.95 -10.58
CA ASP A 88 2.04 -3.96 -11.29
C ASP A 88 1.20 -2.75 -11.70
N ALA A 89 0.02 -2.98 -12.30
CA ALA A 89 -0.89 -1.91 -12.68
C ALA A 89 -1.39 -1.10 -11.48
N GLY A 90 -1.67 -1.76 -10.36
CA GLY A 90 -2.08 -1.11 -9.12
C GLY A 90 -0.97 -0.24 -8.52
N LEU A 91 0.25 -0.80 -8.44
CA LEU A 91 1.43 -0.09 -7.94
C LEU A 91 1.74 1.14 -8.80
N ASP A 92 1.68 0.99 -10.11
CA ASP A 92 1.91 2.07 -11.08
C ASP A 92 0.94 3.24 -10.88
N ARG A 93 -0.35 2.95 -10.69
CA ARG A 93 -1.37 3.97 -10.45
C ARG A 93 -1.19 4.65 -9.09
N LEU A 94 -0.89 3.88 -8.04
CA LEU A 94 -0.64 4.42 -6.71
C LEU A 94 0.61 5.32 -6.70
N ALA A 95 1.70 4.88 -7.33
CA ALA A 95 2.92 5.65 -7.45
C ALA A 95 2.73 6.94 -8.25
N ALA A 96 1.97 6.88 -9.36
CA ALA A 96 1.62 8.07 -10.14
C ALA A 96 0.79 9.07 -9.32
N ARG A 97 -0.13 8.60 -8.48
CA ARG A 97 -0.94 9.45 -7.60
C ARG A 97 -0.12 10.08 -6.49
N LEU A 98 0.70 9.26 -5.79
CA LEU A 98 1.57 9.75 -4.72
C LEU A 98 2.64 10.71 -5.24
N GLY A 99 3.20 10.43 -6.41
CA GLY A 99 4.23 11.27 -7.03
C GLY A 99 3.78 12.70 -7.33
N LYS A 100 2.46 12.95 -7.43
CA LYS A 100 1.91 14.32 -7.55
C LYS A 100 1.92 15.09 -6.23
N LEU A 101 1.93 14.39 -5.10
CA LEU A 101 2.01 15.00 -3.76
C LEU A 101 3.45 15.21 -3.32
N MET A 102 4.41 14.50 -3.90
CA MET A 102 5.81 14.61 -3.48
C MET A 102 6.41 15.97 -3.89
N PRO A 103 7.07 16.70 -2.97
CA PRO A 103 7.72 17.99 -3.26
C PRO A 103 8.78 17.87 -4.36
N LYS A 104 9.53 16.79 -4.34
CA LYS A 104 10.53 16.44 -5.35
C LYS A 104 10.36 15.00 -5.77
N GLY A 105 10.25 14.73 -7.04
CA GLY A 105 10.20 13.35 -7.48
C GLY A 105 9.32 13.12 -8.70
N GLY A 106 8.23 12.45 -8.53
CA GLY A 106 7.37 11.92 -9.58
C GLY A 106 7.18 10.42 -9.41
N LYS A 107 6.58 9.76 -10.40
CA LYS A 107 6.20 8.34 -10.32
C LYS A 107 7.36 7.43 -9.90
N LYS A 108 8.56 7.59 -10.49
CA LYS A 108 9.73 6.73 -10.20
C LYS A 108 10.18 6.85 -8.74
N ALA A 109 10.29 8.07 -8.24
CA ALA A 109 10.65 8.32 -6.84
C ALA A 109 9.56 7.82 -5.88
N ALA A 110 8.28 8.00 -6.23
CA ALA A 110 7.16 7.49 -5.46
C ALA A 110 7.15 5.95 -5.39
N THR A 111 7.50 5.25 -6.48
CA THR A 111 7.62 3.79 -6.49
C THR A 111 8.71 3.33 -5.50
N ALA A 112 9.88 3.95 -5.53
CA ALA A 112 10.96 3.63 -4.60
C ALA A 112 10.54 3.89 -3.15
N LEU A 113 9.95 5.06 -2.87
CA LEU A 113 9.46 5.43 -1.54
C LEU A 113 8.40 4.45 -1.02
N LEU A 114 7.45 4.04 -1.86
CA LEU A 114 6.44 3.04 -1.51
C LEU A 114 7.09 1.71 -1.11
N GLY A 115 8.12 1.26 -1.85
CA GLY A 115 8.89 0.06 -1.50
C GLY A 115 9.59 0.18 -0.14
N GLU A 116 10.25 1.32 0.12
CA GLU A 116 10.93 1.57 1.39
C GLU A 116 9.94 1.61 2.58
N MET A 117 8.84 2.33 2.45
CA MET A 117 7.82 2.42 3.50
C MET A 117 7.13 1.08 3.73
N ALA A 118 6.83 0.34 2.66
CA ALA A 118 6.21 -0.99 2.74
C ALA A 118 7.13 -2.01 3.42
N GLY A 119 8.42 -2.00 3.08
CA GLY A 119 9.43 -2.82 3.74
C GLY A 119 9.55 -2.50 5.23
N THR A 120 9.61 -1.21 5.59
CA THR A 120 9.64 -0.77 6.98
C THR A 120 8.40 -1.25 7.75
N LEU A 121 7.21 -1.10 7.16
CA LEU A 121 5.96 -1.54 7.77
C LEU A 121 5.92 -3.06 7.96
N ALA A 122 6.37 -3.83 6.96
CA ALA A 122 6.44 -5.29 7.06
C ALA A 122 7.39 -5.74 8.18
N VAL A 123 8.57 -5.14 8.29
CA VAL A 123 9.52 -5.42 9.36
C VAL A 123 8.91 -5.05 10.73
N SER A 124 8.29 -3.87 10.84
CA SER A 124 7.67 -3.44 12.11
C SER A 124 6.57 -4.38 12.60
N ARG A 125 5.82 -5.01 11.68
CA ARG A 125 4.81 -6.03 12.00
C ARG A 125 5.41 -7.35 12.53
N ALA A 126 6.61 -7.68 12.08
CA ALA A 126 7.30 -8.91 12.48
C ALA A 126 8.05 -8.77 13.82
N MET A 127 8.22 -7.57 14.34
CA MET A 127 8.94 -7.32 15.58
C MET A 127 8.10 -7.66 16.80
N ALA A 128 8.66 -8.45 17.73
CA ALA A 128 8.00 -8.79 18.99
C ALA A 128 8.01 -7.63 20.02
N ASP A 129 9.04 -6.79 19.98
CA ASP A 129 9.16 -5.63 20.87
C ASP A 129 8.41 -4.43 20.29
N ALA A 130 7.31 -4.05 20.94
CA ALA A 130 6.47 -2.94 20.49
C ALA A 130 7.19 -1.58 20.51
N LYS A 131 8.13 -1.36 21.45
CA LYS A 131 8.90 -0.12 21.52
C LYS A 131 9.84 -0.01 20.34
N GLN A 132 10.63 -1.04 20.06
CA GLN A 132 11.53 -1.08 18.92
C GLN A 132 10.76 -0.95 17.60
N SER A 133 9.60 -1.60 17.47
CA SER A 133 8.72 -1.47 16.32
C SER A 133 8.24 -0.03 16.11
N ASN A 134 7.84 0.67 17.16
CA ASN A 134 7.45 2.09 17.11
C ASN A 134 8.64 2.99 16.76
N ASP A 135 9.81 2.74 17.33
CA ASP A 135 11.03 3.49 17.08
C ASP A 135 11.46 3.36 15.60
N LEU A 136 11.33 2.18 15.01
CA LEU A 136 11.59 1.93 13.58
C LEU A 136 10.67 2.78 12.69
N LEU A 137 9.37 2.76 12.95
CA LEU A 137 8.39 3.57 12.19
C LEU A 137 8.69 5.06 12.31
N ALA A 138 8.97 5.55 13.52
CA ALA A 138 9.29 6.95 13.79
C ALA A 138 10.58 7.39 13.08
N ALA A 139 11.63 6.58 13.12
CA ALA A 139 12.90 6.85 12.47
C ALA A 139 12.73 6.95 10.94
N LYS A 140 12.01 5.99 10.32
CA LYS A 140 11.75 6.04 8.88
C LYS A 140 10.91 7.25 8.48
N ARG A 141 9.85 7.56 9.24
CA ARG A 141 9.04 8.75 9.02
C ARG A 141 9.87 10.03 9.03
N LYS A 142 10.71 10.21 10.04
CA LYS A 142 11.62 11.37 10.14
C LYS A 142 12.55 11.44 8.92
N SER A 143 13.14 10.33 8.52
CA SER A 143 14.02 10.24 7.35
C SER A 143 13.31 10.62 6.05
N VAL A 144 12.10 10.12 5.82
CA VAL A 144 11.32 10.43 4.60
C VAL A 144 10.99 11.93 4.54
N LEU A 145 10.49 12.52 5.63
CA LEU A 145 10.10 13.93 5.66
C LEU A 145 11.29 14.90 5.61
N ALA A 146 12.46 14.49 6.05
CA ALA A 146 13.68 15.30 5.95
C ALA A 146 14.28 15.32 4.53
N ASN A 147 13.96 14.33 3.68
CA ASN A 147 14.51 14.20 2.33
C ASN A 147 13.49 14.52 1.21
N ALA A 148 12.30 14.94 1.56
CA ALA A 148 11.21 15.30 0.65
C ALA A 148 11.27 16.79 0.14
#